data_788c223636ac7980582ac70048ac5da5
#
_entry.id   788c223636ac7980582ac70048ac5da5
#
_cell.length_a   1.000
_cell.length_b   1.000
_cell.length_c   1.000
_cell.angle_alpha   90.00
_cell.angle_beta   90.00
_cell.angle_gamma   90.00
#
_symmetry.space_group_name_H-M   'P 1'
#
loop_
_entity.id
_entity.type
_entity.pdbx_description
1 polymer ?
#
loop_
_entity_poly.entity_id
_entity_poly.type
_entity_poly.pdbx_seq_one_letter_code
_entity_poly.pdbx_strand_id
1 'polypeptide(L)'
;MSSFTRRDFLRSAGAAGALGVAGQLVGSPSAGAAPFLFEPEKGASLRLLRWKRFVQGDEDQFMANTRRFTELTGVAVQVDSENWEEVRPKAAVAANVGAGPDIVIATDEDPHQYPEQLLDLTSLADYLGQKYGGWFDVCHAYGMHDRRWIAIPIGAAGGAMVYRKSMLNAAGFDRFPRDMPGFLRLCRALKARGTPPGLALGHATGDSGWTFWALWAFGGRLADESTQVAINSQQTIAALEYAKELYQTFIPGTVSWLDPSNNKAFLAGEISLTLNGISIYYAAKTSADPKLRAIAADMDHAFQPAGVSGQYVRGGLVFPAFVFKYCKYPNAAKEYLRFLMEREQYEPWQAASIGYISHTLRAYENSPVWSADPQHLFFRDVVKNLRPYAYAGKLGKSSAATVADFVVVDMFAEVCTGQRTPQEAVQRAERRAQRFYRS
;
A
#
# COMPACT_ATOMS: atom_id res chain seq x y z
N MET A 1 49.04 26.30 -15.43
CA MET A 1 47.62 26.50 -15.08
C MET A 1 47.05 27.53 -16.03
N SER A 2 46.47 27.12 -17.16
CA SER A 2 45.83 28.03 -18.11
C SER A 2 44.36 27.58 -18.22
N SER A 3 43.49 28.52 -17.94
CA SER A 3 42.03 28.36 -17.95
C SER A 3 41.52 28.35 -19.39
N PHE A 4 40.88 27.27 -19.79
CA PHE A 4 40.12 27.18 -21.03
C PHE A 4 38.80 27.96 -20.85
N THR A 5 38.54 28.91 -21.76
CA THR A 5 37.32 29.70 -21.76
C THR A 5 36.35 29.28 -22.87
N ARG A 6 35.07 29.58 -22.68
CA ARG A 6 33.98 29.29 -23.62
C ARG A 6 34.14 29.82 -25.04
N ARG A 7 35.17 30.63 -25.31
CA ARG A 7 35.43 31.22 -26.64
C ARG A 7 36.27 30.33 -27.55
N ASP A 8 36.95 29.32 -27.01
CA ASP A 8 37.84 28.44 -27.82
C ASP A 8 37.11 27.31 -28.51
N PHE A 9 35.82 27.06 -28.15
CA PHE A 9 34.99 26.01 -28.77
C PHE A 9 34.31 26.43 -30.09
N LEU A 10 34.33 27.73 -30.46
CA LEU A 10 33.59 28.25 -31.61
C LEU A 10 34.44 28.55 -32.85
N ARG A 11 35.74 28.16 -32.87
CA ARG A 11 36.66 28.51 -33.99
C ARG A 11 37.15 27.35 -34.87
N SER A 12 36.60 26.16 -34.73
CA SER A 12 37.00 24.99 -35.55
C SER A 12 35.84 24.37 -36.36
N ALA A 13 35.08 25.17 -37.08
CA ALA A 13 34.15 24.68 -38.08
C ALA A 13 34.05 25.68 -39.22
N GLY A 14 34.97 25.55 -40.20
CA GLY A 14 34.94 26.33 -41.45
C GLY A 14 35.65 25.61 -42.58
N ALA A 15 34.86 25.35 -43.62
CA ALA A 15 35.24 25.06 -44.99
C ALA A 15 35.51 23.61 -45.42
N ALA A 16 34.51 23.01 -46.10
CA ALA A 16 34.70 22.22 -47.34
C ALA A 16 33.36 21.98 -48.06
N GLY A 17 33.24 22.52 -49.25
CA GLY A 17 32.75 21.90 -50.49
C GLY A 17 31.26 21.64 -50.65
N ALA A 18 30.59 22.52 -51.41
CA ALA A 18 29.29 22.26 -52.04
C ALA A 18 29.44 21.22 -53.21
N LEU A 19 28.71 20.12 -53.11
CA LEU A 19 28.25 19.30 -54.25
C LEU A 19 26.83 18.91 -54.03
N GLY A 20 25.92 19.43 -54.85
CA GLY A 20 24.50 19.15 -54.78
C GLY A 20 24.18 17.73 -55.23
N VAL A 21 23.46 17.02 -54.40
CA VAL A 21 22.65 15.86 -54.79
C VAL A 21 21.26 16.10 -54.18
N ALA A 22 20.27 16.26 -55.06
CA ALA A 22 18.87 16.25 -54.71
C ALA A 22 18.50 14.84 -54.24
N GLY A 23 18.61 14.61 -52.92
CA GLY A 23 18.14 13.43 -52.24
C GLY A 23 16.79 13.74 -51.58
N GLN A 24 15.76 13.02 -51.98
CA GLN A 24 14.44 13.04 -51.34
C GLN A 24 14.60 12.90 -49.84
N LEU A 25 14.01 13.88 -49.11
CA LEU A 25 13.76 13.78 -47.68
C LEU A 25 12.78 12.60 -47.47
N VAL A 26 13.34 11.40 -47.30
CA VAL A 26 12.63 10.31 -46.65
C VAL A 26 12.49 10.75 -45.20
N GLY A 27 11.28 11.21 -44.86
CA GLY A 27 10.91 11.49 -43.48
C GLY A 27 11.25 10.24 -42.63
N SER A 28 12.09 10.43 -41.61
CA SER A 28 12.27 9.40 -40.58
C SER A 28 10.91 9.01 -40.07
N PRO A 29 10.54 7.71 -40.04
CA PRO A 29 9.29 7.32 -39.40
C PRO A 29 9.34 7.83 -37.98
N SER A 30 8.40 8.69 -37.60
CA SER A 30 8.10 8.95 -36.18
C SER A 30 7.99 7.58 -35.57
N ALA A 31 8.74 7.33 -34.49
CA ALA A 31 8.60 6.12 -33.70
C ALA A 31 7.10 5.99 -33.37
N GLY A 32 6.39 5.15 -34.10
CA GLY A 32 4.97 4.93 -33.95
C GLY A 32 4.74 4.51 -32.50
N ALA A 33 3.88 5.23 -31.80
CA ALA A 33 3.43 4.79 -30.51
C ALA A 33 2.97 3.33 -30.64
N ALA A 34 3.39 2.47 -29.71
CA ALA A 34 2.92 1.09 -29.70
C ALA A 34 1.39 1.09 -29.75
N PRO A 35 0.76 0.20 -30.56
CA PRO A 35 -0.69 0.23 -30.71
C PRO A 35 -1.37 0.10 -29.34
N PHE A 36 -2.42 0.87 -29.12
CA PHE A 36 -3.23 0.79 -27.91
C PHE A 36 -3.85 -0.61 -27.79
N LEU A 37 -3.85 -1.16 -26.59
CA LEU A 37 -4.61 -2.39 -26.31
C LEU A 37 -6.11 -2.08 -26.23
N PHE A 38 -6.42 -0.92 -25.65
CA PHE A 38 -7.78 -0.38 -25.57
C PHE A 38 -7.76 1.01 -26.21
N GLU A 39 -8.21 1.13 -27.45
CA GLU A 39 -8.25 2.40 -28.16
C GLU A 39 -9.09 3.42 -27.37
N PRO A 40 -8.50 4.53 -26.88
CA PRO A 40 -9.25 5.53 -26.14
C PRO A 40 -10.36 6.15 -26.98
N GLU A 41 -11.49 6.42 -26.37
CA GLU A 41 -12.61 7.08 -27.01
C GLU A 41 -12.23 8.53 -27.41
N LYS A 42 -12.72 9.00 -28.53
CA LYS A 42 -12.46 10.36 -29.02
C LYS A 42 -12.93 11.40 -28.02
N GLY A 43 -12.04 12.32 -27.65
CA GLY A 43 -12.32 13.37 -26.69
C GLY A 43 -12.40 12.89 -25.24
N ALA A 44 -11.82 11.71 -24.94
CA ALA A 44 -11.79 11.15 -23.60
C ALA A 44 -11.11 12.08 -22.59
N SER A 45 -11.71 12.16 -21.42
CA SER A 45 -11.13 12.77 -20.23
C SER A 45 -11.52 11.93 -19.02
N LEU A 46 -10.57 11.75 -18.11
CA LEU A 46 -10.73 10.88 -16.94
C LEU A 46 -10.55 11.68 -15.67
N ARG A 47 -11.26 11.29 -14.63
CA ARG A 47 -11.08 11.76 -13.26
C ARG A 47 -10.70 10.61 -12.36
N LEU A 48 -9.57 10.74 -11.64
CA LEU A 48 -9.02 9.71 -10.78
C LEU A 48 -8.93 10.20 -9.34
N LEU A 49 -9.40 9.39 -8.39
CA LEU A 49 -9.26 9.61 -6.95
C LEU A 49 -8.18 8.70 -6.40
N ARG A 50 -7.23 9.27 -5.64
CA ARG A 50 -6.23 8.54 -4.86
C ARG A 50 -5.86 9.30 -3.59
N TRP A 51 -5.00 8.69 -2.74
CA TRP A 51 -4.39 9.38 -1.60
C TRP A 51 -3.43 10.48 -2.07
N LYS A 52 -3.33 11.54 -1.29
CA LYS A 52 -2.35 12.61 -1.47
C LYS A 52 -0.98 12.16 -0.95
N ARG A 53 0.03 12.96 -1.25
CA ARG A 53 1.44 12.78 -0.89
C ARG A 53 1.67 12.16 0.48
N PHE A 54 2.02 10.87 0.50
CA PHE A 54 2.49 10.14 1.66
C PHE A 54 3.99 9.83 1.52
N VAL A 55 4.40 9.40 0.33
CA VAL A 55 5.79 9.25 -0.12
C VAL A 55 5.99 10.18 -1.32
N GLN A 56 6.93 11.12 -1.22
CA GLN A 56 7.13 12.15 -2.26
C GLN A 56 7.37 11.55 -3.64
N GLY A 57 8.29 10.57 -3.72
CA GLY A 57 8.64 9.93 -5.00
C GLY A 57 7.48 9.13 -5.62
N ASP A 58 6.56 8.61 -4.79
CA ASP A 58 5.34 7.97 -5.29
C ASP A 58 4.47 8.98 -6.05
N GLU A 59 4.17 10.12 -5.43
CA GLU A 59 3.31 11.13 -6.06
C GLU A 59 3.96 11.76 -7.29
N ASP A 60 5.24 12.14 -7.19
CA ASP A 60 5.95 12.82 -8.27
C ASP A 60 6.03 11.94 -9.53
N GLN A 61 6.37 10.65 -9.37
CA GLN A 61 6.47 9.74 -10.51
C GLN A 61 5.09 9.35 -11.05
N PHE A 62 4.10 9.15 -10.18
CA PHE A 62 2.72 8.93 -10.61
C PHE A 62 2.22 10.07 -11.49
N MET A 63 2.44 11.32 -11.05
CA MET A 63 2.06 12.51 -11.81
C MET A 63 2.86 12.67 -13.11
N ALA A 64 4.15 12.28 -13.11
CA ALA A 64 4.96 12.25 -14.33
C ALA A 64 4.43 11.22 -15.34
N ASN A 65 4.10 10.03 -14.89
CA ASN A 65 3.49 8.98 -15.72
C ASN A 65 2.12 9.45 -16.28
N THR A 66 1.31 10.10 -15.46
CA THR A 66 0.02 10.65 -15.86
C THR A 66 0.16 11.72 -16.96
N ARG A 67 1.10 12.65 -16.81
CA ARG A 67 1.41 13.64 -17.86
C ARG A 67 1.87 12.96 -19.16
N ARG A 68 2.76 11.96 -19.02
CA ARG A 68 3.25 11.20 -20.18
C ARG A 68 2.12 10.47 -20.90
N PHE A 69 1.18 9.90 -20.18
CA PHE A 69 -0.03 9.31 -20.79
C PHE A 69 -0.83 10.34 -21.59
N THR A 70 -1.08 11.51 -21.02
CA THR A 70 -1.80 12.60 -21.70
C THR A 70 -1.07 13.05 -22.96
N GLU A 71 0.26 13.20 -22.92
CA GLU A 71 1.09 13.55 -24.09
C GLU A 71 1.00 12.53 -25.23
N LEU A 72 0.94 11.25 -24.87
CA LEU A 72 0.93 10.16 -25.86
C LEU A 72 -0.45 9.93 -26.48
N THR A 73 -1.52 10.13 -25.71
CA THR A 73 -2.89 9.72 -26.08
C THR A 73 -3.82 10.90 -26.35
N GLY A 74 -3.47 12.09 -25.87
CA GLY A 74 -4.38 13.24 -25.85
C GLY A 74 -5.48 13.15 -24.78
N VAL A 75 -5.54 12.07 -24.00
CA VAL A 75 -6.53 11.89 -22.92
C VAL A 75 -6.10 12.68 -21.69
N ALA A 76 -6.90 13.66 -21.28
CA ALA A 76 -6.67 14.38 -20.04
C ALA A 76 -7.04 13.51 -18.83
N VAL A 77 -6.17 13.46 -17.81
CA VAL A 77 -6.45 12.77 -16.54
C VAL A 77 -6.33 13.76 -15.39
N GLN A 78 -7.46 14.09 -14.78
CA GLN A 78 -7.49 14.89 -13.56
C GLN A 78 -7.31 13.97 -12.36
N VAL A 79 -6.33 14.26 -11.50
CA VAL A 79 -6.05 13.49 -10.27
C VAL A 79 -6.54 14.28 -9.07
N ASP A 80 -7.53 13.73 -8.38
CA ASP A 80 -8.03 14.21 -7.09
C ASP A 80 -7.27 13.48 -5.97
N SER A 81 -6.52 14.23 -5.19
CA SER A 81 -5.69 13.68 -4.10
C SER A 81 -6.31 13.99 -2.74
N GLU A 82 -6.55 12.97 -1.93
CA GLU A 82 -7.21 13.08 -0.62
C GLU A 82 -6.36 12.46 0.50
N ASN A 83 -6.71 12.72 1.76
CA ASN A 83 -6.14 11.96 2.87
C ASN A 83 -6.48 10.47 2.73
N TRP A 84 -5.64 9.59 3.27
CA TRP A 84 -5.87 8.15 3.20
C TRP A 84 -7.26 7.76 3.69
N GLU A 85 -7.69 8.31 4.81
CA GLU A 85 -8.94 8.02 5.48
C GLU A 85 -10.18 8.49 4.71
N GLU A 86 -10.00 9.41 3.74
CA GLU A 86 -11.10 10.00 2.96
C GLU A 86 -11.36 9.30 1.62
N VAL A 87 -10.40 8.51 1.12
CA VAL A 87 -10.53 7.83 -0.19
C VAL A 87 -11.72 6.86 -0.18
N ARG A 88 -11.78 5.99 0.83
CA ARG A 88 -12.87 5.00 0.96
C ARG A 88 -14.27 5.63 1.08
N PRO A 89 -14.53 6.61 1.98
CA PRO A 89 -15.84 7.27 2.06
C PRO A 89 -16.24 7.97 0.75
N LYS A 90 -15.30 8.64 0.08
CA LYS A 90 -15.58 9.32 -1.20
C LYS A 90 -15.89 8.32 -2.31
N ALA A 91 -15.18 7.20 -2.38
CA ALA A 91 -15.48 6.12 -3.31
C ALA A 91 -16.88 5.52 -3.06
N ALA A 92 -17.26 5.31 -1.80
CA ALA A 92 -18.58 4.81 -1.45
C ALA A 92 -19.70 5.80 -1.83
N VAL A 93 -19.49 7.10 -1.62
CA VAL A 93 -20.44 8.13 -2.08
C VAL A 93 -20.57 8.08 -3.60
N ALA A 94 -19.46 8.03 -4.34
CA ALA A 94 -19.46 7.96 -5.81
C ALA A 94 -20.20 6.71 -6.33
N ALA A 95 -20.00 5.56 -5.70
CA ALA A 95 -20.70 4.32 -6.03
C ALA A 95 -22.22 4.46 -5.84
N ASN A 96 -22.66 5.08 -4.74
CA ASN A 96 -24.08 5.24 -4.41
C ASN A 96 -24.78 6.28 -5.29
N VAL A 97 -24.08 7.38 -5.62
CA VAL A 97 -24.63 8.48 -6.44
C VAL A 97 -24.58 8.14 -7.93
N GLY A 98 -23.68 7.25 -8.36
CA GLY A 98 -23.45 6.94 -9.77
C GLY A 98 -22.76 8.08 -10.53
N ALA A 99 -21.96 8.89 -9.82
CA ALA A 99 -21.21 10.01 -10.38
C ALA A 99 -20.02 10.37 -9.48
N GLY A 100 -18.94 10.88 -10.08
CA GLY A 100 -17.73 11.27 -9.36
C GLY A 100 -16.47 10.92 -10.15
N PRO A 101 -15.40 10.42 -9.49
CA PRO A 101 -14.20 9.94 -10.17
C PRO A 101 -14.50 8.70 -11.02
N ASP A 102 -13.94 8.63 -12.21
CA ASP A 102 -14.05 7.46 -13.10
C ASP A 102 -13.25 6.27 -12.55
N ILE A 103 -12.05 6.58 -12.01
CA ILE A 103 -11.09 5.61 -11.48
C ILE A 103 -10.83 5.95 -10.01
N VAL A 104 -10.74 4.92 -9.18
CA VAL A 104 -10.29 5.05 -7.79
C VAL A 104 -9.14 4.09 -7.54
N ILE A 105 -8.06 4.58 -6.93
CA ILE A 105 -7.01 3.77 -6.34
C ILE A 105 -7.27 3.76 -4.83
N ALA A 106 -7.73 2.64 -4.31
CA ALA A 106 -8.12 2.45 -2.93
C ALA A 106 -7.24 1.42 -2.21
N THR A 107 -7.74 0.82 -1.16
CA THR A 107 -7.01 -0.18 -0.38
C THR A 107 -7.82 -1.46 -0.20
N ASP A 108 -7.11 -2.58 -0.23
CA ASP A 108 -7.58 -3.91 0.17
C ASP A 108 -8.95 -4.29 -0.39
N GLU A 109 -9.93 -4.43 0.48
CA GLU A 109 -11.27 -4.96 0.17
C GLU A 109 -12.24 -3.92 -0.38
N ASP A 110 -11.83 -2.67 -0.53
CA ASP A 110 -12.72 -1.57 -0.94
C ASP A 110 -13.53 -1.85 -2.22
N PRO A 111 -12.97 -2.45 -3.30
CA PRO A 111 -13.75 -2.78 -4.50
C PRO A 111 -14.92 -3.74 -4.21
N HIS A 112 -14.77 -4.59 -3.20
CA HIS A 112 -15.78 -5.59 -2.84
C HIS A 112 -17.00 -5.01 -2.09
N GLN A 113 -16.98 -3.73 -1.72
CA GLN A 113 -18.15 -3.06 -1.14
C GLN A 113 -19.25 -2.84 -2.17
N TYR A 114 -18.88 -2.69 -3.46
CA TYR A 114 -19.81 -2.35 -4.55
C TYR A 114 -19.46 -3.01 -5.90
N PRO A 115 -19.26 -4.35 -5.95
CA PRO A 115 -18.75 -5.03 -7.13
C PRO A 115 -19.66 -4.85 -8.36
N GLU A 116 -20.97 -4.67 -8.14
CA GLU A 116 -21.96 -4.48 -9.21
C GLU A 116 -21.82 -3.12 -9.93
N GLN A 117 -21.25 -2.12 -9.27
CA GLN A 117 -21.02 -0.78 -9.84
C GLN A 117 -19.69 -0.69 -10.60
N LEU A 118 -18.84 -1.75 -10.55
CA LEU A 118 -17.51 -1.71 -11.14
C LEU A 118 -17.47 -2.33 -12.54
N LEU A 119 -16.64 -1.72 -13.39
CA LEU A 119 -16.38 -2.18 -14.75
C LEU A 119 -15.64 -3.52 -14.71
N ASP A 120 -15.88 -4.36 -15.73
CA ASP A 120 -15.11 -5.58 -15.95
C ASP A 120 -13.72 -5.24 -16.52
N LEU A 121 -12.67 -5.60 -15.75
CA LEU A 121 -11.28 -5.39 -16.10
C LEU A 121 -10.55 -6.70 -16.44
N THR A 122 -11.28 -7.81 -16.66
CA THR A 122 -10.70 -9.14 -16.89
C THR A 122 -9.74 -9.15 -18.08
N SER A 123 -10.12 -8.55 -19.21
CA SER A 123 -9.24 -8.48 -20.38
C SER A 123 -7.92 -7.73 -20.13
N LEU A 124 -7.94 -6.69 -19.29
CA LEU A 124 -6.74 -5.96 -18.88
C LEU A 124 -5.89 -6.79 -17.91
N ALA A 125 -6.52 -7.41 -16.92
CA ALA A 125 -5.81 -8.23 -15.93
C ALA A 125 -5.16 -9.46 -16.56
N ASP A 126 -5.84 -10.11 -17.51
CA ASP A 126 -5.32 -11.24 -18.28
C ASP A 126 -4.11 -10.83 -19.15
N TYR A 127 -4.21 -9.71 -19.86
CA TYR A 127 -3.08 -9.18 -20.62
C TYR A 127 -1.86 -8.93 -19.74
N LEU A 128 -2.02 -8.21 -18.62
CA LEU A 128 -0.93 -7.91 -17.69
C LEU A 128 -0.36 -9.19 -17.06
N GLY A 129 -1.23 -10.10 -16.63
CA GLY A 129 -0.83 -11.38 -16.07
C GLY A 129 -0.01 -12.23 -17.04
N GLN A 130 -0.46 -12.36 -18.29
CA GLN A 130 0.27 -13.10 -19.34
C GLN A 130 1.62 -12.44 -19.66
N LYS A 131 1.65 -11.13 -19.79
CA LYS A 131 2.87 -10.38 -20.15
C LYS A 131 3.91 -10.39 -19.04
N TYR A 132 3.48 -10.32 -17.77
CA TYR A 132 4.36 -10.11 -16.62
C TYR A 132 4.43 -11.30 -15.65
N GLY A 133 4.20 -12.52 -16.14
CA GLY A 133 4.47 -13.76 -15.40
C GLY A 133 3.44 -14.15 -14.34
N GLY A 134 2.26 -13.52 -14.37
CA GLY A 134 1.15 -13.80 -13.47
C GLY A 134 1.07 -12.91 -12.23
N TRP A 135 -0.10 -12.88 -11.64
CA TRP A 135 -0.42 -12.21 -10.39
C TRP A 135 -0.07 -13.06 -9.19
N PHE A 136 0.22 -12.44 -8.05
CA PHE A 136 0.29 -13.14 -6.77
C PHE A 136 -1.12 -13.49 -6.25
N ASP A 137 -1.21 -14.52 -5.42
CA ASP A 137 -2.52 -15.06 -4.94
C ASP A 137 -3.37 -14.02 -4.23
N VAL A 138 -2.76 -13.18 -3.40
CA VAL A 138 -3.46 -12.09 -2.71
C VAL A 138 -4.05 -11.08 -3.68
N CYS A 139 -3.44 -10.90 -4.86
CA CYS A 139 -3.96 -10.02 -5.90
C CYS A 139 -5.25 -10.57 -6.53
N HIS A 140 -5.33 -11.88 -6.70
CA HIS A 140 -6.60 -12.51 -7.11
C HIS A 140 -7.69 -12.31 -6.05
N ALA A 141 -7.36 -12.45 -4.77
CA ALA A 141 -8.33 -12.23 -3.71
C ALA A 141 -8.90 -10.80 -3.75
N TYR A 142 -8.07 -9.78 -3.84
CA TYR A 142 -8.52 -8.38 -3.82
C TYR A 142 -9.03 -7.86 -5.18
N GLY A 143 -8.56 -8.42 -6.29
CA GLY A 143 -8.92 -7.98 -7.63
C GLY A 143 -10.15 -8.65 -8.23
N MET A 144 -10.52 -9.85 -7.77
CA MET A 144 -11.58 -10.66 -8.40
C MET A 144 -12.85 -10.77 -7.55
N HIS A 145 -13.99 -10.73 -8.23
CA HIS A 145 -15.30 -11.06 -7.70
C HIS A 145 -16.05 -11.94 -8.71
N ASP A 146 -16.55 -13.10 -8.27
CA ASP A 146 -17.28 -14.05 -9.12
C ASP A 146 -16.57 -14.36 -10.46
N ARG A 147 -15.28 -14.68 -10.39
CA ARG A 147 -14.39 -14.99 -11.54
C ARG A 147 -14.16 -13.82 -12.51
N ARG A 148 -14.55 -12.62 -12.17
CA ARG A 148 -14.36 -11.40 -12.96
C ARG A 148 -13.38 -10.48 -12.21
N TRP A 149 -12.44 -9.87 -12.91
CA TRP A 149 -11.60 -8.82 -12.32
C TRP A 149 -12.40 -7.53 -12.23
N ILE A 150 -12.60 -7.07 -11.01
CA ILE A 150 -13.27 -5.80 -10.69
C ILE A 150 -12.29 -4.69 -10.35
N ALA A 151 -11.02 -5.04 -10.13
CA ALA A 151 -9.95 -4.09 -9.87
C ALA A 151 -8.60 -4.64 -10.35
N ILE A 152 -7.66 -3.75 -10.68
CA ILE A 152 -6.26 -4.07 -10.95
C ILE A 152 -5.44 -3.76 -9.71
N PRO A 153 -4.85 -4.74 -9.03
CA PRO A 153 -3.91 -4.49 -7.94
C PRO A 153 -2.64 -3.84 -8.46
N ILE A 154 -2.52 -2.53 -8.37
CA ILE A 154 -1.40 -1.77 -8.94
C ILE A 154 -0.17 -1.78 -8.04
N GLY A 155 -0.28 -2.18 -6.81
CA GLY A 155 0.82 -2.23 -5.87
C GLY A 155 0.42 -2.79 -4.52
N ALA A 156 1.40 -2.93 -3.64
CA ALA A 156 1.21 -3.31 -2.25
C ALA A 156 2.20 -2.55 -1.35
N ALA A 157 1.90 -2.44 -0.06
CA ALA A 157 2.78 -1.81 0.91
C ALA A 157 2.60 -2.38 2.32
N GLY A 158 3.54 -2.08 3.19
CA GLY A 158 3.42 -2.29 4.63
C GLY A 158 3.83 -3.66 5.13
N GLY A 159 3.42 -3.93 6.34
CA GLY A 159 3.59 -5.21 7.01
C GLY A 159 4.96 -5.47 7.65
N ALA A 160 5.69 -4.43 8.08
CA ALA A 160 6.93 -4.55 8.84
C ALA A 160 6.80 -3.99 10.26
N MET A 161 7.46 -4.64 11.23
CA MET A 161 7.86 -3.96 12.46
C MET A 161 9.10 -3.13 12.14
N VAL A 162 8.95 -1.82 12.21
CA VAL A 162 10.00 -0.81 11.98
C VAL A 162 10.57 -0.40 13.33
N TYR A 163 11.89 -0.48 13.52
CA TYR A 163 12.51 -0.21 14.81
C TYR A 163 13.88 0.46 14.71
N ARG A 164 14.33 1.04 15.82
CA ARG A 164 15.66 1.62 15.98
C ARG A 164 16.60 0.57 16.58
N LYS A 165 17.64 0.16 15.83
CA LYS A 165 18.63 -0.83 16.28
C LYS A 165 19.32 -0.44 17.59
N SER A 166 19.73 0.82 17.70
CA SER A 166 20.38 1.34 18.90
C SER A 166 19.48 1.24 20.15
N MET A 167 18.17 1.52 20.00
CA MET A 167 17.21 1.45 21.09
C MET A 167 16.89 0.01 21.49
N LEU A 168 16.80 -0.90 20.51
CA LEU A 168 16.64 -2.33 20.72
C LEU A 168 17.83 -2.89 21.53
N ASN A 169 19.07 -2.58 21.09
CA ASN A 169 20.28 -3.01 21.78
C ASN A 169 20.37 -2.44 23.20
N ALA A 170 20.05 -1.16 23.37
CA ALA A 170 19.98 -0.53 24.67
C ALA A 170 18.95 -1.17 25.60
N ALA A 171 17.86 -1.73 25.05
CA ALA A 171 16.86 -2.49 25.81
C ALA A 171 17.30 -3.92 26.18
N GLY A 172 18.52 -4.33 25.80
CA GLY A 172 19.10 -5.64 26.12
C GLY A 172 18.75 -6.75 25.11
N PHE A 173 18.44 -6.38 23.88
CA PHE A 173 18.12 -7.34 22.82
C PHE A 173 19.12 -7.23 21.67
N ASP A 174 19.80 -8.33 21.33
CA ASP A 174 20.73 -8.37 20.19
C ASP A 174 20.03 -8.52 18.84
N ARG A 175 18.76 -8.97 18.86
CA ARG A 175 17.93 -9.19 17.67
C ARG A 175 16.45 -8.98 17.98
N PHE A 176 15.68 -8.68 16.96
CA PHE A 176 14.23 -8.56 17.07
C PHE A 176 13.60 -9.91 17.46
N PRO A 177 12.69 -9.95 18.46
CA PRO A 177 12.02 -11.18 18.91
C PRO A 177 11.15 -11.81 17.81
N ARG A 178 11.14 -13.13 17.74
CA ARG A 178 10.40 -13.88 16.74
C ARG A 178 9.07 -14.46 17.24
N ASP A 179 8.77 -14.31 18.53
CA ASP A 179 7.55 -14.81 19.17
C ASP A 179 6.84 -13.72 19.98
N MET A 180 5.56 -13.95 20.24
CA MET A 180 4.70 -12.98 20.94
C MET A 180 5.18 -12.66 22.35
N PRO A 181 5.59 -13.64 23.21
CA PRO A 181 6.13 -13.33 24.53
C PRO A 181 7.41 -12.51 24.49
N GLY A 182 8.32 -12.83 23.57
CA GLY A 182 9.56 -12.07 23.37
C GLY A 182 9.29 -10.63 22.95
N PHE A 183 8.33 -10.44 22.06
CA PHE A 183 7.93 -9.10 21.60
C PHE A 183 7.35 -8.26 22.74
N LEU A 184 6.50 -8.82 23.57
CA LEU A 184 5.97 -8.11 24.75
C LEU A 184 7.07 -7.74 25.74
N ARG A 185 8.06 -8.64 25.98
CA ARG A 185 9.23 -8.33 26.81
C ARG A 185 10.05 -7.16 26.23
N LEU A 186 10.29 -7.16 24.90
CA LEU A 186 10.96 -6.05 24.22
C LEU A 186 10.21 -4.74 24.44
N CYS A 187 8.90 -4.71 24.19
CA CYS A 187 8.07 -3.51 24.33
C CYS A 187 8.07 -2.96 25.77
N ARG A 188 8.03 -3.84 26.77
CA ARG A 188 8.17 -3.46 28.20
C ARG A 188 9.55 -2.85 28.49
N ALA A 189 10.61 -3.45 27.96
CA ALA A 189 11.98 -2.95 28.15
C ALA A 189 12.19 -1.59 27.48
N LEU A 190 11.68 -1.40 26.26
CA LEU A 190 11.72 -0.11 25.56
C LEU A 190 10.98 0.98 26.35
N LYS A 191 9.77 0.69 26.84
CA LYS A 191 9.02 1.65 27.66
C LYS A 191 9.76 2.02 28.96
N ALA A 192 10.31 1.03 29.66
CA ALA A 192 11.06 1.25 30.90
C ALA A 192 12.29 2.16 30.70
N ARG A 193 12.82 2.24 29.48
CA ARG A 193 13.92 3.13 29.10
C ARG A 193 13.48 4.50 28.59
N GLY A 194 12.17 4.79 28.56
CA GLY A 194 11.64 6.05 28.06
C GLY A 194 11.59 6.15 26.54
N THR A 195 11.72 5.03 25.82
CA THR A 195 11.61 4.94 24.36
C THR A 195 10.48 3.98 23.96
N PRO A 196 9.21 4.30 24.30
CA PRO A 196 8.10 3.38 24.14
C PRO A 196 7.87 3.00 22.67
N PRO A 197 7.24 1.85 22.38
CA PRO A 197 6.65 1.59 21.07
C PRO A 197 5.39 2.43 20.88
N GLY A 198 4.94 2.56 19.61
CA GLY A 198 3.68 3.21 19.25
C GLY A 198 3.04 2.51 18.05
N LEU A 199 1.88 1.90 18.26
CA LEU A 199 1.08 1.26 17.20
C LEU A 199 -0.29 1.95 17.16
N ALA A 200 -0.75 2.35 15.98
CA ALA A 200 -2.01 3.06 15.82
C ALA A 200 -3.21 2.18 16.22
N LEU A 201 -4.12 2.73 16.98
CA LEU A 201 -5.34 2.06 17.44
C LEU A 201 -6.60 2.91 17.14
N GLY A 202 -6.45 3.99 16.37
CA GLY A 202 -7.55 4.76 15.77
C GLY A 202 -8.00 4.16 14.44
N HIS A 203 -8.90 4.87 13.76
CA HIS A 203 -9.44 4.47 12.45
C HIS A 203 -8.44 4.78 11.32
N ALA A 204 -7.19 4.35 11.48
CA ALA A 204 -6.17 4.42 10.44
C ALA A 204 -6.42 3.35 9.37
N THR A 205 -6.21 3.68 8.10
CA THR A 205 -6.47 2.77 6.98
C THR A 205 -5.50 1.58 6.98
N GLY A 206 -4.21 1.82 7.21
CA GLY A 206 -3.17 0.77 7.18
C GLY A 206 -2.56 0.47 8.55
N ASP A 207 -2.26 1.49 9.31
CA ASP A 207 -1.45 1.36 10.52
C ASP A 207 -2.18 0.71 11.72
N SER A 208 -3.52 0.62 11.68
CA SER A 208 -4.31 -0.18 12.62
C SER A 208 -4.29 -1.70 12.33
N GLY A 209 -3.67 -2.12 11.21
CA GLY A 209 -3.59 -3.51 10.77
C GLY A 209 -2.89 -4.47 11.75
N TRP A 210 -2.15 -3.97 12.74
CA TRP A 210 -1.60 -4.80 13.81
C TRP A 210 -2.67 -5.52 14.64
N THR A 211 -3.90 -4.99 14.69
CA THR A 211 -5.03 -5.63 15.39
C THR A 211 -5.42 -6.94 14.70
N PHE A 212 -5.42 -6.96 13.37
CA PHE A 212 -5.63 -8.18 12.59
C PHE A 212 -4.45 -9.15 12.73
N TRP A 213 -3.20 -8.66 12.70
CA TRP A 213 -2.05 -9.51 13.00
C TRP A 213 -2.18 -10.17 14.38
N ALA A 214 -2.51 -9.41 15.44
CA ALA A 214 -2.69 -9.94 16.77
C ALA A 214 -3.83 -10.97 16.81
N LEU A 215 -4.97 -10.68 16.19
CA LEU A 215 -6.10 -11.60 16.07
C LEU A 215 -5.66 -12.95 15.47
N TRP A 216 -5.04 -12.90 14.29
CA TRP A 216 -4.61 -14.10 13.58
C TRP A 216 -3.46 -14.84 14.27
N ALA A 217 -2.56 -14.13 14.95
CA ALA A 217 -1.44 -14.72 15.69
C ALA A 217 -1.92 -15.64 16.82
N PHE A 218 -3.08 -15.37 17.38
CA PHE A 218 -3.72 -16.24 18.38
C PHE A 218 -4.71 -17.25 17.77
N GLY A 219 -4.88 -17.25 16.43
CA GLY A 219 -5.81 -18.16 15.75
C GLY A 219 -7.25 -17.62 15.66
N GLY A 220 -7.50 -16.38 16.13
CA GLY A 220 -8.76 -15.70 15.94
C GLY A 220 -8.97 -15.30 14.46
N ARG A 221 -10.22 -15.11 14.06
CA ARG A 221 -10.60 -14.79 12.68
C ARG A 221 -11.95 -14.09 12.63
N LEU A 222 -12.14 -13.27 11.60
CA LEU A 222 -13.40 -12.55 11.40
C LEU A 222 -14.53 -13.53 11.00
N ALA A 223 -14.24 -14.37 10.01
CA ALA A 223 -15.16 -15.38 9.50
C ALA A 223 -14.46 -16.75 9.37
N ASP A 224 -15.21 -17.83 9.36
CA ASP A 224 -14.73 -19.18 9.09
C ASP A 224 -14.67 -19.49 7.59
N GLU A 225 -14.25 -20.69 7.24
CA GLU A 225 -14.12 -21.16 5.86
C GLU A 225 -15.50 -21.24 5.14
N SER A 226 -16.59 -21.32 5.90
CA SER A 226 -17.97 -21.26 5.40
C SER A 226 -18.49 -19.83 5.28
N THR A 227 -17.64 -18.85 5.55
CA THR A 227 -17.96 -17.40 5.54
C THR A 227 -19.02 -17.02 6.58
N GLN A 228 -19.07 -17.76 7.68
CA GLN A 228 -19.86 -17.39 8.85
C GLN A 228 -19.03 -16.59 9.83
N VAL A 229 -19.64 -15.62 10.52
CA VAL A 229 -18.94 -14.81 11.53
C VAL A 229 -18.39 -15.71 12.64
N ALA A 230 -17.08 -15.66 12.85
CA ALA A 230 -16.32 -16.51 13.78
C ALA A 230 -15.46 -15.72 14.78
N ILE A 231 -15.68 -14.40 14.87
CA ILE A 231 -14.88 -13.53 15.71
C ILE A 231 -15.06 -13.80 17.21
N ASN A 232 -16.21 -14.35 17.62
CA ASN A 232 -16.50 -14.71 19.00
C ASN A 232 -15.89 -16.08 19.35
N SER A 233 -14.62 -16.08 19.76
CA SER A 233 -13.88 -17.29 20.08
C SER A 233 -12.90 -17.06 21.24
N GLN A 234 -12.46 -18.16 21.89
CA GLN A 234 -11.45 -18.12 22.94
C GLN A 234 -10.12 -17.59 22.41
N GLN A 235 -9.79 -17.87 21.14
CA GLN A 235 -8.61 -17.37 20.45
C GLN A 235 -8.65 -15.83 20.33
N THR A 236 -9.81 -15.27 20.00
CA THR A 236 -9.99 -13.81 19.96
C THR A 236 -9.87 -13.20 21.35
N ILE A 237 -10.44 -13.83 22.36
CA ILE A 237 -10.31 -13.38 23.76
C ILE A 237 -8.83 -13.35 24.17
N ALA A 238 -8.09 -14.42 23.90
CA ALA A 238 -6.64 -14.47 24.21
C ALA A 238 -5.82 -13.39 23.47
N ALA A 239 -6.17 -13.10 22.20
CA ALA A 239 -5.57 -12.01 21.44
C ALA A 239 -5.83 -10.64 22.08
N LEU A 240 -7.04 -10.41 22.58
CA LEU A 240 -7.43 -9.17 23.26
C LEU A 240 -6.72 -9.00 24.61
N GLU A 241 -6.59 -10.06 25.39
CA GLU A 241 -5.83 -10.05 26.64
C GLU A 241 -4.36 -9.70 26.42
N TYR A 242 -3.73 -10.34 25.43
CA TYR A 242 -2.37 -10.00 25.02
C TYR A 242 -2.26 -8.55 24.53
N ALA A 243 -3.18 -8.08 23.72
CA ALA A 243 -3.17 -6.73 23.18
C ALA A 243 -3.34 -5.68 24.30
N LYS A 244 -4.14 -5.96 25.31
CA LYS A 244 -4.29 -5.11 26.51
C LYS A 244 -2.95 -4.94 27.24
N GLU A 245 -2.20 -6.01 27.45
CA GLU A 245 -0.87 -5.94 28.05
C GLU A 245 0.13 -5.20 27.16
N LEU A 246 0.10 -5.47 25.87
CA LEU A 246 0.96 -4.81 24.87
C LEU A 246 0.69 -3.29 24.83
N TYR A 247 -0.57 -2.89 24.78
CA TYR A 247 -1.00 -1.49 24.76
C TYR A 247 -0.48 -0.68 25.96
N GLN A 248 -0.37 -1.29 27.14
CA GLN A 248 0.22 -0.65 28.32
C GLN A 248 1.69 -0.23 28.12
N THR A 249 2.36 -0.78 27.10
CA THR A 249 3.73 -0.40 26.75
C THR A 249 3.82 0.78 25.80
N PHE A 250 2.73 1.16 25.14
CA PHE A 250 2.72 2.19 24.11
C PHE A 250 2.91 3.61 24.67
N ILE A 251 3.32 4.51 23.79
CA ILE A 251 3.20 5.95 24.03
C ILE A 251 1.72 6.31 24.18
N PRO A 252 1.33 7.25 25.07
CA PRO A 252 -0.06 7.66 25.20
C PRO A 252 -0.66 8.23 23.90
N GLY A 253 -1.97 8.07 23.73
CA GLY A 253 -2.74 8.72 22.66
C GLY A 253 -2.86 7.92 21.36
N THR A 254 -2.31 6.70 21.26
CA THR A 254 -2.34 5.91 20.01
C THR A 254 -3.75 5.51 19.56
N VAL A 255 -4.76 5.61 20.42
CA VAL A 255 -6.19 5.40 20.08
C VAL A 255 -6.76 6.47 19.15
N SER A 256 -6.10 7.62 19.03
CA SER A 256 -6.47 8.69 18.11
C SER A 256 -5.53 8.80 16.91
N TRP A 257 -4.57 7.89 16.77
CA TRP A 257 -3.62 7.93 15.68
C TRP A 257 -4.26 7.51 14.35
N LEU A 258 -4.00 8.30 13.33
CA LEU A 258 -4.25 8.04 11.92
C LEU A 258 -2.94 7.67 11.21
N ASP A 259 -2.99 7.29 9.94
CA ASP A 259 -1.82 6.78 9.19
C ASP A 259 -0.55 7.66 9.26
N PRO A 260 -0.58 9.01 9.28
CA PRO A 260 0.64 9.80 9.42
C PRO A 260 1.23 9.87 10.84
N SER A 261 0.50 9.41 11.87
CA SER A 261 0.85 9.69 13.27
C SER A 261 2.11 8.94 13.72
N ASN A 262 2.22 7.66 13.41
CA ASN A 262 3.38 6.84 13.74
C ASN A 262 4.65 7.31 13.02
N ASN A 263 4.53 7.73 11.75
CA ASN A 263 5.64 8.30 10.98
C ASN A 263 6.21 9.54 11.69
N LYS A 264 5.32 10.45 12.12
CA LYS A 264 5.72 11.67 12.82
C LYS A 264 6.40 11.35 14.14
N ALA A 265 5.78 10.50 14.97
CA ALA A 265 6.32 10.11 16.28
C ALA A 265 7.68 9.40 16.17
N PHE A 266 7.85 8.51 15.17
CA PHE A 266 9.11 7.81 14.94
C PHE A 266 10.23 8.75 14.48
N LEU A 267 9.95 9.64 13.53
CA LEU A 267 10.90 10.61 13.01
C LEU A 267 11.24 11.69 14.04
N ALA A 268 10.32 12.02 14.95
CA ALA A 268 10.58 12.89 16.10
C ALA A 268 11.40 12.21 17.21
N GLY A 269 11.58 10.87 17.14
CA GLY A 269 12.28 10.11 18.18
C GLY A 269 11.45 9.82 19.43
N GLU A 270 10.14 10.05 19.37
CA GLU A 270 9.21 9.83 20.48
C GLU A 270 8.92 8.34 20.70
N ILE A 271 9.04 7.54 19.66
CA ILE A 271 8.88 6.08 19.70
C ILE A 271 10.06 5.36 19.06
N SER A 272 10.33 4.17 19.58
CA SER A 272 11.42 3.29 19.12
C SER A 272 11.00 2.23 18.11
N LEU A 273 9.70 1.92 18.06
CA LEU A 273 9.14 0.82 17.30
C LEU A 273 7.70 1.14 16.89
N THR A 274 7.35 0.76 15.65
CA THR A 274 5.97 0.82 15.13
C THR A 274 5.73 -0.26 14.08
N LEU A 275 4.46 -0.47 13.68
CA LEU A 275 4.11 -1.16 12.44
C LEU A 275 4.05 -0.14 11.30
N ASN A 276 4.75 -0.39 10.19
CA ASN A 276 4.68 0.47 9.00
C ASN A 276 5.19 -0.27 7.75
N GLY A 277 5.08 0.40 6.61
CA GLY A 277 5.80 0.08 5.38
C GLY A 277 7.16 0.77 5.32
N ILE A 278 7.63 1.03 4.11
CA ILE A 278 8.92 1.69 3.86
C ILE A 278 8.87 3.22 4.01
N SER A 279 7.70 3.81 4.24
CA SER A 279 7.50 5.27 4.20
C SER A 279 8.34 6.04 5.21
N ILE A 280 8.52 5.52 6.43
CA ILE A 280 9.38 6.14 7.45
C ILE A 280 10.83 6.12 6.98
N TYR A 281 11.30 4.98 6.45
CA TYR A 281 12.66 4.88 5.92
C TYR A 281 12.87 5.82 4.73
N TYR A 282 11.90 5.90 3.80
CA TYR A 282 11.93 6.86 2.70
C TYR A 282 12.12 8.29 3.23
N ALA A 283 11.25 8.73 4.13
CA ALA A 283 11.28 10.10 4.66
C ALA A 283 12.61 10.41 5.37
N ALA A 284 13.12 9.46 6.14
CA ALA A 284 14.38 9.62 6.85
C ALA A 284 15.59 9.64 5.87
N LYS A 285 15.64 8.69 4.93
CA LYS A 285 16.78 8.52 4.01
C LYS A 285 16.90 9.65 3.01
N THR A 286 15.79 10.14 2.47
CA THR A 286 15.76 11.19 1.43
C THR A 286 15.79 12.61 2.00
N SER A 287 15.75 12.75 3.33
CA SER A 287 15.77 14.07 3.98
C SER A 287 17.06 14.83 3.79
N ALA A 288 16.98 16.14 3.64
CA ALA A 288 18.14 17.03 3.70
C ALA A 288 18.70 17.16 5.14
N ASP A 289 17.88 16.88 6.17
CA ASP A 289 18.30 16.94 7.58
C ASP A 289 19.22 15.76 7.94
N PRO A 290 20.47 16.01 8.38
CA PRO A 290 21.38 14.95 8.79
C PRO A 290 20.88 14.14 9.99
N LYS A 291 20.05 14.73 10.86
CA LYS A 291 19.46 14.02 12.00
C LYS A 291 18.49 12.93 11.52
N LEU A 292 17.66 13.23 10.53
CA LEU A 292 16.76 12.23 9.95
C LEU A 292 17.53 11.14 9.19
N ARG A 293 18.60 11.49 8.44
CA ARG A 293 19.46 10.48 7.81
C ARG A 293 20.15 9.57 8.83
N ALA A 294 20.52 10.08 10.00
CA ALA A 294 21.04 9.26 11.09
C ALA A 294 19.98 8.29 11.63
N ILE A 295 18.70 8.70 11.67
CA ILE A 295 17.58 7.79 11.97
C ILE A 295 17.52 6.66 10.93
N ALA A 296 17.57 6.96 9.63
CA ALA A 296 17.54 5.94 8.58
C ALA A 296 18.69 4.92 8.73
N ALA A 297 19.89 5.36 9.08
CA ALA A 297 21.04 4.49 9.31
C ALA A 297 20.87 3.55 10.52
N ASP A 298 20.11 3.98 11.51
CA ASP A 298 19.79 3.20 12.73
C ASP A 298 18.52 2.35 12.62
N MET A 299 17.74 2.52 11.54
CA MET A 299 16.51 1.74 11.33
C MET A 299 16.81 0.32 10.86
N ASP A 300 15.87 -0.59 11.18
CA ASP A 300 15.77 -1.90 10.57
C ASP A 300 14.31 -2.37 10.55
N HIS A 301 14.07 -3.44 9.83
CA HIS A 301 12.76 -4.02 9.58
C HIS A 301 12.71 -5.48 9.99
N ALA A 302 11.63 -5.90 10.62
CA ALA A 302 11.42 -7.29 10.99
C ALA A 302 9.99 -7.74 10.63
N PHE A 303 9.82 -9.05 10.44
CA PHE A 303 8.48 -9.62 10.38
C PHE A 303 7.77 -9.45 11.73
N GLN A 304 6.45 -9.32 11.70
CA GLN A 304 5.67 -9.45 12.91
C GLN A 304 5.99 -10.80 13.55
N PRO A 305 6.10 -10.86 14.90
CA PRO A 305 6.37 -12.12 15.60
C PRO A 305 5.39 -13.22 15.23
N ALA A 306 5.89 -14.46 15.17
CA ALA A 306 5.06 -15.62 14.90
C ALA A 306 3.98 -15.79 15.98
N GLY A 307 2.80 -16.24 15.56
CA GLY A 307 1.70 -16.54 16.46
C GLY A 307 1.94 -17.76 17.33
N VAL A 308 0.96 -18.09 18.16
CA VAL A 308 1.03 -19.23 19.10
C VAL A 308 1.16 -20.57 18.40
N SER A 309 0.78 -20.68 17.13
CA SER A 309 1.02 -21.86 16.28
C SER A 309 2.43 -21.94 15.70
N GLY A 310 3.30 -20.97 15.96
CA GLY A 310 4.62 -20.84 15.33
C GLY A 310 4.59 -20.31 13.90
N GLN A 311 3.42 -20.03 13.35
CA GLN A 311 3.28 -19.50 11.99
C GLN A 311 3.38 -17.97 11.96
N TYR A 312 4.08 -17.48 10.96
CA TYR A 312 4.08 -16.04 10.64
C TYR A 312 2.81 -15.70 9.88
N VAL A 313 2.11 -14.66 10.36
CA VAL A 313 0.98 -14.07 9.67
C VAL A 313 1.28 -12.59 9.44
N ARG A 314 0.94 -12.08 8.28
CA ARG A 314 1.30 -10.72 7.89
C ARG A 314 0.07 -9.98 7.38
N GLY A 315 -0.21 -8.85 8.00
CA GLY A 315 -1.07 -7.82 7.43
C GLY A 315 -0.26 -6.85 6.56
N GLY A 316 -0.92 -6.21 5.63
CA GLY A 316 -0.35 -5.17 4.77
C GLY A 316 -1.41 -4.70 3.80
N LEU A 317 -1.09 -3.66 3.03
CA LEU A 317 -2.00 -3.04 2.07
C LEU A 317 -1.77 -3.60 0.67
N VAL A 318 -2.84 -3.84 -0.06
CA VAL A 318 -2.87 -3.93 -1.53
C VAL A 318 -3.60 -2.71 -2.06
N PHE A 319 -3.17 -2.18 -3.20
CA PHE A 319 -3.74 -0.99 -3.83
C PHE A 319 -4.54 -1.38 -5.08
N PRO A 320 -5.82 -1.74 -4.96
CA PRO A 320 -6.67 -2.02 -6.10
C PRO A 320 -7.09 -0.71 -6.78
N ALA A 321 -6.84 -0.62 -8.08
CA ALA A 321 -7.38 0.42 -8.95
C ALA A 321 -8.61 -0.12 -9.66
N PHE A 322 -9.76 0.52 -9.49
CA PHE A 322 -11.01 0.11 -10.10
C PHE A 322 -11.68 1.26 -10.86
N VAL A 323 -12.54 0.90 -11.79
CA VAL A 323 -13.25 1.82 -12.68
C VAL A 323 -14.74 1.66 -12.45
N PHE A 324 -15.47 2.76 -12.26
CA PHE A 324 -16.91 2.70 -12.13
C PHE A 324 -17.61 2.51 -13.48
N LYS A 325 -18.73 1.80 -13.50
CA LYS A 325 -19.55 1.57 -14.72
C LYS A 325 -20.12 2.85 -15.33
N TYR A 326 -20.27 3.93 -14.55
CA TYR A 326 -20.71 5.22 -15.07
C TYR A 326 -19.61 5.98 -15.82
N CYS A 327 -18.36 5.49 -15.83
CA CYS A 327 -17.30 6.06 -16.63
C CYS A 327 -17.69 6.10 -18.10
N LYS A 328 -17.63 7.30 -18.71
CA LYS A 328 -18.02 7.52 -20.11
C LYS A 328 -16.98 7.00 -21.11
N TYR A 329 -15.76 6.80 -20.63
CA TYR A 329 -14.58 6.46 -21.44
C TYR A 329 -13.88 5.20 -20.91
N PRO A 330 -14.56 4.03 -20.95
CA PRO A 330 -14.04 2.82 -20.34
C PRO A 330 -12.75 2.30 -20.98
N ASN A 331 -12.56 2.49 -22.30
CA ASN A 331 -11.31 2.09 -22.95
C ASN A 331 -10.15 3.01 -22.56
N ALA A 332 -10.37 4.32 -22.49
CA ALA A 332 -9.36 5.25 -22.01
C ALA A 332 -8.94 4.92 -20.55
N ALA A 333 -9.90 4.56 -19.68
CA ALA A 333 -9.62 4.15 -18.31
C ALA A 333 -8.80 2.84 -18.25
N LYS A 334 -9.16 1.82 -19.03
CA LYS A 334 -8.39 0.57 -19.12
C LYS A 334 -6.99 0.80 -19.67
N GLU A 335 -6.86 1.61 -20.72
CA GLU A 335 -5.56 1.93 -21.32
C GLU A 335 -4.66 2.72 -20.38
N TYR A 336 -5.23 3.63 -19.57
CA TYR A 336 -4.48 4.35 -18.54
C TYR A 336 -3.94 3.40 -17.46
N LEU A 337 -4.76 2.47 -16.97
CA LEU A 337 -4.31 1.47 -16.00
C LEU A 337 -3.28 0.52 -16.60
N ARG A 338 -3.46 0.10 -17.86
CA ARG A 338 -2.46 -0.68 -18.59
C ARG A 338 -1.13 0.07 -18.65
N PHE A 339 -1.16 1.33 -19.10
CA PHE A 339 0.01 2.18 -19.24
C PHE A 339 0.80 2.30 -17.92
N LEU A 340 0.12 2.54 -16.81
CA LEU A 340 0.77 2.64 -15.49
C LEU A 340 1.51 1.35 -15.09
N MET A 341 1.00 0.18 -15.52
CA MET A 341 1.55 -1.13 -15.16
C MET A 341 2.60 -1.65 -16.15
N GLU A 342 2.85 -0.94 -17.25
CA GLU A 342 3.92 -1.29 -18.18
C GLU A 342 5.30 -1.00 -17.56
N ARG A 343 6.32 -1.79 -17.92
CA ARG A 343 7.66 -1.76 -17.34
C ARG A 343 8.29 -0.37 -17.37
N GLU A 344 8.11 0.34 -18.47
CA GLU A 344 8.67 1.67 -18.70
C GLU A 344 8.13 2.75 -17.75
N GLN A 345 6.95 2.54 -17.19
CA GLN A 345 6.31 3.41 -16.20
C GLN A 345 6.44 2.85 -14.79
N TYR A 346 6.28 1.52 -14.66
CA TYR A 346 6.17 0.88 -13.36
C TYR A 346 7.51 0.80 -12.62
N GLU A 347 8.61 0.39 -13.29
CA GLU A 347 9.93 0.32 -12.66
C GLU A 347 10.47 1.69 -12.21
N PRO A 348 10.37 2.78 -13.02
CA PRO A 348 10.69 4.12 -12.52
C PRO A 348 9.83 4.56 -11.33
N TRP A 349 8.56 4.17 -11.29
CA TRP A 349 7.68 4.47 -10.16
C TRP A 349 8.11 3.73 -8.89
N GLN A 350 8.44 2.44 -9.01
CA GLN A 350 9.01 1.68 -7.91
C GLN A 350 10.33 2.29 -7.41
N ALA A 351 11.21 2.68 -8.32
CA ALA A 351 12.51 3.26 -7.97
C ALA A 351 12.37 4.61 -7.27
N ALA A 352 11.53 5.52 -7.79
CA ALA A 352 11.29 6.83 -7.20
C ALA A 352 10.67 6.75 -5.79
N SER A 353 9.83 5.75 -5.57
CA SER A 353 9.19 5.49 -4.28
C SER A 353 9.99 4.54 -3.37
N ILE A 354 11.20 4.11 -3.79
CA ILE A 354 12.06 3.10 -3.13
C ILE A 354 11.32 1.81 -2.75
N GLY A 355 10.39 1.38 -3.59
CA GLY A 355 9.57 0.19 -3.38
C GLY A 355 8.35 0.39 -2.48
N TYR A 356 7.93 1.63 -2.20
CA TYR A 356 6.66 1.90 -1.51
C TYR A 356 5.48 1.32 -2.28
N ILE A 357 5.49 1.44 -3.60
CA ILE A 357 4.63 0.66 -4.49
C ILE A 357 5.33 -0.66 -4.78
N SER A 358 5.18 -1.64 -3.88
CA SER A 358 5.69 -2.99 -4.10
C SER A 358 4.88 -3.69 -5.19
N HIS A 359 5.57 -4.59 -5.90
CA HIS A 359 5.00 -5.23 -7.09
C HIS A 359 3.87 -6.23 -6.77
N THR A 360 2.98 -6.39 -7.74
CA THR A 360 1.84 -7.31 -7.72
C THR A 360 1.89 -8.35 -8.84
N LEU A 361 2.78 -8.12 -9.81
CA LEU A 361 3.09 -9.02 -10.93
C LEU A 361 4.48 -9.64 -10.75
N ARG A 362 4.62 -10.94 -11.03
CA ARG A 362 5.81 -11.74 -10.73
C ARG A 362 7.08 -11.25 -11.45
N ALA A 363 6.97 -10.71 -12.67
CA ALA A 363 8.12 -10.21 -13.41
C ALA A 363 8.87 -9.08 -12.69
N TYR A 364 8.21 -8.33 -11.81
CA TYR A 364 8.80 -7.22 -11.07
C TYR A 364 9.49 -7.62 -9.76
N GLU A 365 9.52 -8.91 -9.42
CA GLU A 365 10.38 -9.43 -8.33
C GLU A 365 11.86 -9.15 -8.59
N ASN A 366 12.23 -9.03 -9.88
CA ASN A 366 13.61 -8.77 -10.31
C ASN A 366 13.86 -7.30 -10.62
N SER A 367 12.96 -6.39 -10.23
CA SER A 367 13.16 -4.94 -10.41
C SER A 367 14.41 -4.48 -9.68
N PRO A 368 15.25 -3.60 -10.31
CA PRO A 368 16.50 -3.12 -9.72
C PRO A 368 16.32 -2.42 -8.37
N VAL A 369 15.15 -1.90 -8.05
CA VAL A 369 14.86 -1.25 -6.76
C VAL A 369 15.17 -2.17 -5.59
N TRP A 370 14.95 -3.49 -5.72
CA TRP A 370 15.12 -4.45 -4.64
C TRP A 370 16.59 -4.73 -4.29
N SER A 371 17.51 -4.51 -5.21
CA SER A 371 18.95 -4.67 -4.99
C SER A 371 19.67 -3.35 -4.71
N ALA A 372 18.99 -2.22 -4.86
CA ALA A 372 19.58 -0.90 -4.66
C ALA A 372 19.96 -0.59 -3.20
N ASP A 373 19.27 -1.21 -2.26
CA ASP A 373 19.50 -1.04 -0.82
C ASP A 373 19.01 -2.30 -0.07
N PRO A 374 19.79 -2.83 0.90
CA PRO A 374 19.36 -3.97 1.71
C PRO A 374 18.00 -3.78 2.40
N GLN A 375 17.65 -2.55 2.80
CA GLN A 375 16.37 -2.24 3.43
C GLN A 375 15.18 -2.41 2.45
N HIS A 376 15.40 -2.21 1.14
CA HIS A 376 14.35 -2.41 0.13
C HIS A 376 14.00 -3.89 -0.02
N LEU A 377 15.00 -4.77 0.10
CA LEU A 377 14.83 -6.22 -0.11
C LEU A 377 13.78 -6.82 0.83
N PHE A 378 13.65 -6.30 2.05
CA PHE A 378 12.62 -6.73 3.00
C PHE A 378 11.20 -6.58 2.42
N PHE A 379 10.98 -5.55 1.61
CA PHE A 379 9.66 -5.21 1.05
C PHE A 379 9.38 -5.88 -0.30
N ARG A 380 10.38 -6.49 -0.94
CA ARG A 380 10.18 -7.25 -2.20
C ARG A 380 9.12 -8.35 -2.06
N ASP A 381 9.16 -9.09 -0.96
CA ASP A 381 8.33 -10.27 -0.77
C ASP A 381 7.05 -9.99 0.06
N VAL A 382 6.65 -8.71 0.15
CA VAL A 382 5.45 -8.31 0.90
C VAL A 382 4.22 -9.08 0.43
N VAL A 383 3.96 -9.10 -0.87
CA VAL A 383 2.75 -9.69 -1.46
C VAL A 383 2.64 -11.20 -1.27
N LYS A 384 3.77 -11.91 -1.09
CA LYS A 384 3.79 -13.38 -1.00
C LYS A 384 3.12 -13.92 0.25
N ASN A 385 3.08 -13.12 1.32
CA ASN A 385 2.69 -13.58 2.65
C ASN A 385 1.55 -12.75 3.25
N LEU A 386 0.91 -11.89 2.45
CA LEU A 386 -0.23 -11.10 2.91
C LEU A 386 -1.45 -12.00 3.07
N ARG A 387 -2.16 -11.77 4.19
CA ARG A 387 -3.43 -12.42 4.49
C ARG A 387 -4.56 -11.41 4.32
N PRO A 388 -5.60 -11.71 3.53
CA PRO A 388 -6.79 -10.85 3.43
C PRO A 388 -7.48 -10.67 4.79
N TYR A 389 -8.02 -9.50 5.04
CA TYR A 389 -8.74 -9.20 6.29
C TYR A 389 -9.99 -10.06 6.49
N ALA A 390 -10.59 -10.55 5.40
CA ALA A 390 -11.68 -11.51 5.41
C ALA A 390 -11.32 -12.91 5.94
N TYR A 391 -10.05 -13.19 6.14
CA TYR A 391 -9.58 -14.53 6.55
C TYR A 391 -10.32 -15.04 7.81
N ALA A 392 -10.82 -16.34 7.86
CA ALA A 392 -10.65 -17.41 6.87
C ALA A 392 -11.77 -17.49 5.81
N GLY A 393 -12.78 -16.60 5.88
CA GLY A 393 -13.90 -16.60 4.96
C GLY A 393 -13.53 -16.03 3.58
N LYS A 394 -14.54 -15.98 2.71
CA LYS A 394 -14.41 -15.39 1.38
C LYS A 394 -14.45 -13.86 1.45
N LEU A 395 -13.66 -13.24 0.60
CA LEU A 395 -13.71 -11.81 0.36
C LEU A 395 -14.98 -11.45 -0.41
N GLY A 396 -15.70 -10.43 0.06
CA GLY A 396 -16.94 -10.00 -0.55
C GLY A 396 -17.53 -8.79 0.18
N LYS A 397 -18.74 -8.42 -0.17
CA LYS A 397 -19.42 -7.23 0.37
C LYS A 397 -19.49 -7.21 1.90
N SER A 398 -19.77 -8.34 2.52
CA SER A 398 -19.90 -8.46 3.98
C SER A 398 -18.57 -8.21 4.69
N SER A 399 -17.48 -8.85 4.22
CA SER A 399 -16.15 -8.64 4.81
C SER A 399 -15.66 -7.23 4.58
N ALA A 400 -15.81 -6.69 3.38
CA ALA A 400 -15.41 -5.33 3.04
C ALA A 400 -16.16 -4.28 3.89
N ALA A 401 -17.46 -4.45 4.08
CA ALA A 401 -18.25 -3.58 4.96
C ALA A 401 -17.81 -3.67 6.43
N THR A 402 -17.49 -4.89 6.92
CA THR A 402 -17.01 -5.10 8.29
C THR A 402 -15.66 -4.44 8.54
N VAL A 403 -14.74 -4.49 7.57
CA VAL A 403 -13.44 -3.80 7.63
C VAL A 403 -13.65 -2.28 7.57
N ALA A 404 -14.49 -1.79 6.67
CA ALA A 404 -14.80 -0.37 6.53
C ALA A 404 -15.47 0.23 7.77
N ASP A 405 -16.24 -0.56 8.53
CA ASP A 405 -16.85 -0.19 9.81
C ASP A 405 -15.90 -0.35 11.01
N PHE A 406 -14.62 -0.66 10.78
CA PHE A 406 -13.59 -0.82 11.81
C PHE A 406 -13.95 -1.78 12.96
N VAL A 407 -14.77 -2.82 12.71
CA VAL A 407 -15.30 -3.73 13.75
C VAL A 407 -14.18 -4.36 14.59
N VAL A 408 -13.11 -4.83 13.95
CA VAL A 408 -11.97 -5.45 14.65
C VAL A 408 -11.15 -4.40 15.41
N VAL A 409 -10.86 -3.26 14.78
CA VAL A 409 -10.07 -2.18 15.41
C VAL A 409 -10.75 -1.67 16.67
N ASP A 410 -12.07 -1.40 16.60
CA ASP A 410 -12.85 -0.94 17.76
C ASP A 410 -12.87 -1.97 18.89
N MET A 411 -13.01 -3.26 18.56
CA MET A 411 -12.97 -4.33 19.54
C MET A 411 -11.66 -4.32 20.34
N PHE A 412 -10.52 -4.16 19.67
CA PHE A 412 -9.23 -4.04 20.32
C PHE A 412 -9.12 -2.74 21.12
N ALA A 413 -9.57 -1.61 20.57
CA ALA A 413 -9.51 -0.31 21.24
C ALA A 413 -10.31 -0.29 22.55
N GLU A 414 -11.52 -0.85 22.54
CA GLU A 414 -12.38 -0.95 23.73
C GLU A 414 -11.72 -1.72 24.88
N VAL A 415 -11.05 -2.83 24.57
CA VAL A 415 -10.36 -3.66 25.58
C VAL A 415 -9.07 -2.99 26.04
N CYS A 416 -8.26 -2.47 25.12
CA CYS A 416 -7.00 -1.80 25.42
C CYS A 416 -7.20 -0.59 26.32
N THR A 417 -8.28 0.18 26.13
CA THR A 417 -8.62 1.37 26.93
C THR A 417 -9.41 1.03 28.19
N GLY A 418 -9.78 -0.23 28.41
CA GLY A 418 -10.55 -0.65 29.59
C GLY A 418 -12.04 -0.29 29.54
N GLN A 419 -12.57 0.12 28.37
CA GLN A 419 -13.99 0.43 28.18
C GLN A 419 -14.87 -0.82 28.27
N ARG A 420 -14.31 -1.99 27.89
CA ARG A 420 -15.00 -3.30 27.93
C ARG A 420 -14.05 -4.40 28.36
N THR A 421 -14.63 -5.44 28.92
CA THR A 421 -13.94 -6.72 29.08
C THR A 421 -13.75 -7.38 27.70
N PRO A 422 -12.78 -8.30 27.53
CA PRO A 422 -12.61 -9.05 26.27
C PRO A 422 -13.91 -9.74 25.81
N GLN A 423 -14.65 -10.35 26.73
CA GLN A 423 -15.92 -11.06 26.45
C GLN A 423 -17.00 -10.11 25.93
N GLU A 424 -17.17 -8.94 26.54
CA GLU A 424 -18.14 -7.93 26.08
C GLU A 424 -17.78 -7.35 24.72
N ALA A 425 -16.50 -7.09 24.49
CA ALA A 425 -15.99 -6.55 23.23
C ALA A 425 -16.20 -7.53 22.08
N VAL A 426 -15.87 -8.81 22.28
CA VAL A 426 -16.07 -9.88 21.28
C VAL A 426 -17.54 -10.05 20.93
N GLN A 427 -18.45 -10.09 21.92
CA GLN A 427 -19.88 -10.18 21.68
C GLN A 427 -20.44 -8.97 20.92
N ARG A 428 -19.91 -7.78 21.21
CA ARG A 428 -20.29 -6.57 20.47
C ARG A 428 -19.80 -6.62 19.02
N ALA A 429 -18.55 -7.01 18.81
CA ALA A 429 -17.95 -7.16 17.49
C ALA A 429 -18.72 -8.20 16.64
N GLU A 430 -19.08 -9.34 17.23
CA GLU A 430 -19.89 -10.36 16.58
C GLU A 430 -21.24 -9.80 16.12
N ARG A 431 -21.99 -9.12 16.99
CA ARG A 431 -23.26 -8.49 16.62
C ARG A 431 -23.11 -7.45 15.51
N ARG A 432 -22.02 -6.67 15.50
CA ARG A 432 -21.74 -5.71 14.43
C ARG A 432 -21.44 -6.43 13.12
N ALA A 433 -20.56 -7.41 13.12
CA ALA A 433 -20.21 -8.20 11.94
C ALA A 433 -21.44 -8.91 11.35
N GLN A 434 -22.27 -9.52 12.19
CA GLN A 434 -23.49 -10.21 11.77
C GLN A 434 -24.48 -9.33 10.99
N ARG A 435 -24.49 -8.00 11.20
CA ARG A 435 -25.35 -7.08 10.42
C ARG A 435 -24.97 -7.08 8.95
N PHE A 436 -23.68 -7.21 8.65
CA PHE A 436 -23.16 -7.25 7.28
C PHE A 436 -23.21 -8.64 6.65
N TYR A 437 -23.15 -9.70 7.46
CA TYR A 437 -23.14 -11.09 6.98
C TYR A 437 -24.54 -11.69 6.83
N ARG A 438 -25.58 -11.02 7.29
CA ARG A 438 -26.99 -11.43 7.13
C ARG A 438 -27.71 -10.76 5.96
N SER A 439 -27.07 -9.79 5.29
CA SER A 439 -27.69 -8.97 4.23
C SER A 439 -27.52 -9.56 2.83
#